data_889bfa8611cecf4b2b6200ac1ad2635c
#
_entry.id   889bfa8611cecf4b2b6200ac1ad2635c
#
_cell.length_a   1.000
_cell.length_b   1.000
_cell.length_c   1.000
_cell.angle_alpha   90.00
_cell.angle_beta   90.00
_cell.angle_gamma   90.00
#
_symmetry.space_group_name_H-M   'P 1'
#
loop_
_entity.id
_entity.type
_entity.pdbx_description
1 polymer ?
#
loop_
_entity_poly.entity_id
_entity_poly.type
_entity_poly.pdbx_seq_one_letter_code
_entity_poly.pdbx_strand_id
1 'polypeptide(L)' 'MTNSEQTRLDLLSALAELSRLRPEWRMGQTLANLATTAGRLDAGAVWDLEDDEALAAAKSLIQQETGVERVVA' A
#
# COMPACT_ATOMS: atom_id res chain seq x y z
N MET A 1 9.88 -17.32 3.19
CA MET A 1 10.45 -17.26 3.20
C MET A 1 11.24 -16.72 2.25
N THR A 2 11.56 -17.12 1.56
CA THR A 2 12.40 -16.64 0.64
C THR A 2 11.94 -15.45 -0.05
N ASN A 3 10.70 -15.14 -0.01
CA ASN A 3 10.17 -14.02 -0.71
C ASN A 3 10.14 -12.73 0.08
N SER A 4 10.70 -12.73 1.26
CA SER A 4 10.65 -11.54 2.07
C SER A 4 11.32 -10.37 1.42
N GLU A 5 12.47 -10.59 0.81
CA GLU A 5 13.19 -9.51 0.19
C GLU A 5 12.47 -9.02 -1.07
N GLN A 6 11.94 -9.95 -1.84
CA GLN A 6 11.19 -9.58 -3.03
C GLN A 6 9.90 -8.83 -2.65
N THR A 7 9.25 -9.27 -1.60
CA THR A 7 8.05 -8.60 -1.13
C THR A 7 8.37 -7.16 -0.74
N ARG A 8 9.50 -6.95 -0.06
CA ARG A 8 9.92 -5.62 0.33
C ARG A 8 10.19 -4.75 -0.89
N LEU A 9 10.85 -5.30 -1.90
CA LEU A 9 11.12 -4.54 -3.11
C LEU A 9 9.85 -4.20 -3.86
N ASP A 10 8.92 -5.14 -3.90
CA ASP A 10 7.63 -4.90 -4.55
C ASP A 10 6.86 -3.82 -3.81
N LEU A 11 6.94 -3.84 -2.49
CA LEU A 11 6.27 -2.82 -1.68
C LEU A 11 6.88 -1.45 -1.94
N LEU A 12 8.20 -1.37 -2.02
CA LEU A 12 8.84 -0.09 -2.29
C LEU A 12 8.42 0.45 -3.67
N SER A 13 8.30 -0.43 -4.65
CA SER A 13 7.82 -0.03 -5.97
C SER A 13 6.38 0.45 -5.91
N ALA A 14 5.55 -0.22 -5.13
CA ALA A 14 4.16 0.18 -5.00
C ALA A 14 4.04 1.53 -4.29
N LEU A 15 4.91 1.78 -3.31
CA LEU A 15 4.91 3.07 -2.64
C LEU A 15 5.30 4.19 -3.61
N ALA A 16 6.27 3.92 -4.48
CA ALA A 16 6.67 4.89 -5.49
C ALA A 16 5.50 5.20 -6.43
N GLU A 17 4.76 4.18 -6.80
CA GLU A 17 3.60 4.35 -7.67
C GLU A 17 2.53 5.18 -6.98
N LEU A 18 2.23 4.89 -5.72
CA LEU A 18 1.26 5.66 -4.97
C LEU A 18 1.69 7.11 -4.83
N SER A 19 2.98 7.36 -4.65
CA SER A 19 3.48 8.71 -4.54
C SER A 19 3.22 9.50 -5.81
N ARG A 20 3.31 8.84 -6.96
CA ARG A 20 3.01 9.50 -8.22
C ARG A 20 1.52 9.75 -8.38
N LEU A 21 0.70 8.83 -7.94
CA LEU A 21 -0.75 8.96 -8.09
C LEU A 21 -1.35 9.91 -7.07
N ARG A 22 -0.76 9.99 -5.89
CA ARG A 22 -1.25 10.86 -4.82
C ARG A 22 -0.11 11.69 -4.26
N PRO A 23 0.40 12.64 -5.05
CA PRO A 23 1.55 13.41 -4.62
C PRO A 23 1.28 14.30 -3.41
N GLU A 24 0.01 14.56 -3.10
CA GLU A 24 -0.32 15.38 -1.96
C GLU A 24 -0.20 14.61 -0.63
N TRP A 25 -0.10 13.29 -0.68
CA TRP A 25 0.05 12.51 0.55
C TRP A 25 1.50 12.54 0.99
N ARG A 26 1.73 12.87 2.26
CA ARG A 26 3.05 12.74 2.82
C ARG A 26 3.29 11.26 3.10
N MET A 27 4.55 10.88 3.20
CA MET A 27 4.86 9.46 3.36
C MET A 27 4.18 8.86 4.60
N GLY A 28 4.14 9.59 5.71
CA GLY A 28 3.45 9.09 6.90
C GLY A 28 1.99 8.83 6.64
N GLN A 29 1.34 9.71 5.89
CA GLN A 29 -0.06 9.52 5.56
C GLN A 29 -0.25 8.31 4.65
N THR A 30 0.66 8.13 3.69
CA THR A 30 0.61 6.97 2.81
C THR A 30 0.70 5.69 3.63
N LEU A 31 1.64 5.62 4.56
CA LEU A 31 1.80 4.43 5.38
C LEU A 31 0.59 4.20 6.28
N ALA A 32 0.03 5.26 6.82
CA ALA A 32 -1.18 5.14 7.64
C ALA A 32 -2.34 4.64 6.82
N ASN A 33 -2.44 5.09 5.58
CA ASN A 33 -3.52 4.64 4.70
C ASN A 33 -3.35 3.17 4.33
N LEU A 34 -2.11 2.70 4.20
CA LEU A 34 -1.88 1.28 3.96
C LEU A 34 -2.36 0.46 5.16
N ALA A 35 -2.04 0.91 6.35
CA ALA A 35 -2.46 0.19 7.55
C ALA A 35 -3.97 0.12 7.64
N THR A 36 -4.63 1.24 7.40
CA THR A 36 -6.09 1.30 7.44
C THR A 36 -6.70 0.38 6.39
N THR A 37 -6.15 0.40 5.18
CA THR A 37 -6.65 -0.43 4.09
C THR A 37 -6.46 -1.90 4.41
N ALA A 38 -5.41 -2.24 5.15
CA ALA A 38 -5.16 -3.61 5.55
C ALA A 38 -6.02 -4.04 6.74
N GLY A 39 -6.86 -3.14 7.25
CA GLY A 39 -7.76 -3.46 8.34
C GLY A 39 -7.18 -3.21 9.72
N ARG A 40 -6.06 -2.55 9.81
CA ARG A 40 -5.42 -2.29 11.10
C ARG A 40 -5.72 -0.87 11.50
N LEU A 41 -6.52 -0.73 12.53
CA LEU A 41 -7.03 0.57 12.95
C LEU A 41 -6.49 1.11 14.26
N ASP A 42 -5.66 0.35 14.94
CA ASP A 42 -5.18 0.77 16.25
C ASP A 42 -3.92 1.63 16.13
N ALA A 43 -3.53 2.21 17.24
CA ALA A 43 -2.40 3.12 17.27
C ALA A 43 -1.07 2.49 16.84
N GLY A 44 -0.90 1.22 17.06
CA GLY A 44 0.32 0.53 16.68
C GLY A 44 0.29 -0.05 15.29
N ALA A 45 -0.73 0.30 14.55
CA ALA A 45 -1.01 -0.34 13.28
C ALA A 45 0.15 -0.31 12.28
N VAL A 46 0.80 0.83 12.16
CA VAL A 46 1.87 0.95 11.19
C VAL A 46 3.07 0.11 11.61
N TRP A 47 3.33 0.09 12.89
CA TRP A 47 4.47 -0.64 13.41
C TRP A 47 4.32 -2.15 13.19
N ASP A 48 3.10 -2.64 13.33
CA ASP A 48 2.83 -4.07 13.21
C ASP A 48 2.48 -4.54 11.80
N LEU A 49 2.45 -3.64 10.86
CA LEU A 49 2.04 -3.96 9.51
C LEU A 49 3.11 -4.79 8.81
N GLU A 50 2.75 -5.98 8.38
CA GLU A 50 3.69 -6.84 7.68
C GLU A 50 3.83 -6.39 6.24
N ASP A 51 4.97 -6.66 5.64
CA ASP A 51 5.24 -6.21 4.26
C ASP A 51 4.21 -6.75 3.27
N ASP A 52 3.81 -7.99 3.42
CA ASP A 52 2.84 -8.56 2.47
C ASP A 52 1.46 -7.94 2.64
N GLU A 53 1.10 -7.59 3.86
CA GLU A 53 -0.16 -6.89 4.10
C GLU A 53 -0.10 -5.50 3.47
N ALA A 54 1.03 -4.83 3.66
CA ALA A 54 1.20 -3.49 3.12
C ALA A 54 1.19 -3.51 1.60
N LEU A 55 1.81 -4.52 1.01
CA LEU A 55 1.84 -4.64 -0.45
C LEU A 55 0.44 -4.87 -1.00
N ALA A 56 -0.33 -5.75 -0.38
CA ALA A 56 -1.70 -5.99 -0.82
C ALA A 56 -2.53 -4.73 -0.70
N ALA A 57 -2.36 -4.00 0.39
CA ALA A 57 -3.09 -2.73 0.59
C ALA A 57 -2.68 -1.71 -0.45
N ALA A 58 -1.38 -1.63 -0.75
CA ALA A 58 -0.90 -0.68 -1.75
C ALA A 58 -1.47 -0.99 -3.12
N LYS A 59 -1.51 -2.27 -3.48
CA LYS A 59 -2.08 -2.66 -4.77
C LYS A 59 -3.56 -2.29 -4.85
N SER A 60 -4.27 -2.48 -3.76
CA SER A 60 -5.68 -2.13 -3.71
C SER A 60 -5.87 -0.63 -3.90
N LEU A 61 -5.06 0.17 -3.24
CA LEU A 61 -5.15 1.62 -3.37
C LEU A 61 -4.79 2.07 -4.78
N ILE A 62 -3.78 1.46 -5.37
CA ILE A 62 -3.39 1.79 -6.73
C ILE A 62 -4.55 1.50 -7.70
N GLN A 63 -5.19 0.37 -7.52
CA GLN A 63 -6.34 0.04 -8.37
C GLN A 63 -7.46 1.05 -8.20
N GLN A 64 -7.71 1.47 -6.98
CA GLN A 64 -8.74 2.46 -6.75
C GLN A 64 -8.40 3.79 -7.42
N GLU A 65 -7.13 4.17 -7.37
CA GLU A 65 -6.73 5.45 -7.95
C GLU A 65 -6.73 5.40 -9.46
N THR A 66 -6.34 4.29 -10.03
CA THR A 66 -6.29 4.18 -11.48
C THR A 66 -7.63 3.79 -12.06
N GLY A 67 -8.49 3.18 -11.28
CA GLY A 67 -9.80 2.74 -11.76
C GLY A 67 -9.72 1.60 -12.74
N VAL A 68 -8.61 0.91 -12.78
CA VAL A 68 -8.43 -0.14 -13.73
C VAL A 68 -9.50 -1.20 -13.70
N GLU A 69 -9.89 -1.62 -12.56
CA GLU A 69 -10.86 -2.68 -12.50
C GLU A 69 -12.22 -2.28 -12.97
N ARG A 70 -12.48 -1.01 -13.12
CA ARG A 70 -13.78 -0.61 -13.55
C ARG A 70 -13.96 -0.69 -15.03
N VAL A 71 -12.93 -0.86 -15.73
CA VAL A 71 -13.01 -0.90 -17.14
C VAL A 71 -13.72 -2.09 -17.63
N VAL A 72 -13.81 -3.07 -16.84
CA VAL A 72 -14.42 -4.23 -17.19
C VAL A 72 -15.77 -4.11 -17.67
N ALA A 73 -16.46 -3.22 -17.22
CA ALA A 73 -17.83 -3.09 -17.62
C ALA A 73 -17.95 -2.98 -19.11
#